data_b6ac710deaa03325246f4968962216cc
#
_entry.id   b6ac710deaa03325246f4968962216cc
#
_cell.length_a   1.000
_cell.length_b   1.000
_cell.length_c   1.000
_cell.angle_alpha   90.00
_cell.angle_beta   90.00
_cell.angle_gamma   90.00
#
_symmetry.space_group_name_H-M   'P 1'
#
loop_
_entity.id
_entity.type
_entity.pdbx_description
1 polymer ?
#
loop_
_entity_poly.entity_id
_entity_poly.type
_entity_poly.pdbx_seq_one_letter_code
_entity_poly.pdbx_strand_id
1 'polypeptide(L)'
;MDPEGPQQHRLSTVRDLLSQLGLAQLEKRPIHSLSGGQKQRLAIAGALASDAGLLLLDEPTALLDPSSQTTVLTTVQRLCKDPVNPITALWITHRLGELAFADGAARMQDGRIGPWTRGTELQRRLQGGTFEG
;
A
#
# COMPACT_ATOMS: atom_id res chain seq x y z
N MET A 1 -12.79 23.64 21.39
CA MET A 1 -11.62 22.89 21.88
C MET A 1 -11.98 21.41 21.79
N ASP A 2 -11.37 20.71 20.86
CA ASP A 2 -11.63 19.28 20.66
C ASP A 2 -10.95 18.51 21.80
N PRO A 3 -11.70 17.81 22.68
CA PRO A 3 -11.13 17.05 23.78
C PRO A 3 -10.28 15.88 23.30
N GLU A 4 -10.43 15.49 22.04
CA GLU A 4 -9.59 14.49 21.38
C GLU A 4 -8.62 15.20 20.46
N GLY A 5 -7.56 15.80 21.00
CA GLY A 5 -6.57 16.51 20.22
C GLY A 5 -5.98 15.66 19.08
N PRO A 6 -5.21 16.28 18.16
CA PRO A 6 -4.62 15.58 17.00
C PRO A 6 -3.87 14.30 17.34
N GLN A 7 -3.29 14.21 18.53
CA GLN A 7 -2.55 13.02 18.97
C GLN A 7 -3.46 11.82 19.23
N GLN A 8 -4.64 12.02 19.84
CA GLN A 8 -5.58 10.91 20.06
C GLN A 8 -6.19 10.42 18.77
N HIS A 9 -6.47 11.32 17.85
CA HIS A 9 -6.92 10.95 16.50
C HIS A 9 -5.86 10.10 15.77
N ARG A 10 -4.60 10.48 15.87
CA ARG A 10 -3.49 9.71 15.30
C ARG A 10 -3.34 8.33 15.93
N LEU A 11 -3.46 8.23 17.25
CA LEU A 11 -3.40 6.94 17.94
C LEU A 11 -4.55 6.02 17.54
N SER A 12 -5.76 6.56 17.44
CA SER A 12 -6.92 5.80 16.95
C SER A 12 -6.71 5.32 15.52
N THR A 13 -6.20 6.17 14.65
CA THR A 13 -5.88 5.83 13.25
C THR A 13 -4.81 4.74 13.18
N VAL A 14 -3.76 4.83 13.97
CA VAL A 14 -2.70 3.81 14.04
C VAL A 14 -3.27 2.45 14.46
N ARG A 15 -4.10 2.42 15.52
CA ARG A 15 -4.73 1.19 15.97
C ARG A 15 -5.64 0.58 14.93
N ASP A 16 -6.42 1.39 14.24
CA ASP A 16 -7.28 0.94 13.16
C ASP A 16 -6.47 0.33 12.02
N LEU A 17 -5.38 0.97 11.63
CA LEU A 17 -4.49 0.46 10.59
C LEU A 17 -3.80 -0.83 11.01
N LEU A 18 -3.32 -0.93 12.25
CA LEU A 18 -2.73 -2.16 12.79
C LEU A 18 -3.75 -3.30 12.75
N SER A 19 -4.98 -3.04 13.14
CA SER A 19 -6.05 -4.03 13.06
C SER A 19 -6.34 -4.47 11.63
N GLN A 20 -6.46 -3.52 10.72
CA GLN A 20 -6.72 -3.79 9.30
C GLN A 20 -5.60 -4.60 8.64
N LEU A 21 -4.37 -4.41 9.08
CA LEU A 21 -3.19 -5.11 8.56
C LEU A 21 -2.87 -6.41 9.33
N GLY A 22 -3.75 -6.80 10.25
CA GLY A 22 -3.57 -8.03 11.03
C GLY A 22 -2.49 -7.93 12.10
N LEU A 23 -2.22 -6.74 12.62
CA LEU A 23 -1.14 -6.48 13.58
C LEU A 23 -1.64 -6.07 14.97
N ALA A 24 -2.95 -6.09 15.23
CA ALA A 24 -3.51 -5.61 16.50
C ALA A 24 -2.93 -6.34 17.72
N GLN A 25 -2.62 -7.61 17.57
CA GLN A 25 -2.07 -8.45 18.64
C GLN A 25 -0.60 -8.14 18.94
N LEU A 26 0.06 -7.42 18.07
CA LEU A 26 1.50 -7.20 18.09
C LEU A 26 1.89 -5.82 18.64
N GLU A 27 0.91 -5.00 19.02
CA GLU A 27 1.10 -3.61 19.45
C GLU A 27 2.13 -3.47 20.58
N LYS A 28 2.16 -4.44 21.49
CA LYS A 28 3.05 -4.44 22.66
C LYS A 28 4.29 -5.33 22.51
N ARG A 29 4.47 -5.97 21.37
CA ARG A 29 5.62 -6.85 21.15
C ARG A 29 6.84 -6.06 20.69
N PRO A 30 8.05 -6.42 21.16
CA PRO A 30 9.28 -5.82 20.65
C PRO A 30 9.45 -6.06 19.15
N ILE A 31 9.97 -5.06 18.44
CA ILE A 31 10.17 -5.14 16.97
C ILE A 31 11.00 -6.36 16.58
N HIS A 32 12.04 -6.70 17.34
CA HIS A 32 12.91 -7.81 17.03
C HIS A 32 12.21 -9.18 17.13
N SER A 33 11.05 -9.27 17.78
CA SER A 33 10.25 -10.50 17.86
C SER A 33 9.30 -10.69 16.70
N LEU A 34 9.23 -9.72 15.78
CA LEU A 34 8.33 -9.77 14.63
C LEU A 34 8.98 -10.50 13.46
N SER A 35 8.17 -11.19 12.66
CA SER A 35 8.61 -11.74 11.37
C SER A 35 8.95 -10.64 10.36
N GLY A 36 9.64 -10.98 9.28
CA GLY A 36 9.91 -10.04 8.18
C GLY A 36 8.63 -9.44 7.60
N GLY A 37 7.61 -10.26 7.38
CA GLY A 37 6.31 -9.79 6.88
C GLY A 37 5.57 -8.89 7.88
N GLN A 38 5.65 -9.19 9.18
CA GLN A 38 5.06 -8.35 10.22
C GLN A 38 5.76 -7.00 10.30
N LYS A 39 7.10 -6.97 10.23
CA LYS A 39 7.87 -5.71 10.17
C LYS A 39 7.50 -4.89 8.95
N GLN A 40 7.33 -5.53 7.79
CA GLN A 40 6.92 -4.86 6.55
C GLN A 40 5.54 -4.22 6.69
N ARG A 41 4.56 -4.96 7.22
CA ARG A 41 3.22 -4.42 7.46
C ARG A 41 3.21 -3.29 8.49
N LEU A 42 4.06 -3.38 9.52
CA LEU A 42 4.22 -2.32 10.50
C LEU A 42 4.78 -1.04 9.86
N ALA A 43 5.77 -1.17 8.98
CA ALA A 43 6.32 -0.04 8.23
C ALA A 43 5.25 0.62 7.33
N ILE A 44 4.42 -0.18 6.67
CA ILE A 44 3.30 0.31 5.86
C ILE A 44 2.28 1.03 6.74
N ALA A 45 1.93 0.48 7.89
CA ALA A 45 1.02 1.14 8.84
C ALA A 45 1.57 2.50 9.29
N GLY A 46 2.86 2.59 9.57
CA GLY A 46 3.51 3.86 9.92
C GLY A 46 3.43 4.89 8.80
N ALA A 47 3.68 4.48 7.57
CA ALA A 47 3.57 5.36 6.40
C ALA A 47 2.12 5.84 6.20
N LEU A 48 1.14 4.95 6.31
CA LEU A 48 -0.28 5.28 6.16
C LEU A 48 -0.81 6.16 7.29
N ALA A 49 -0.25 6.06 8.48
CA ALA A 49 -0.63 6.89 9.63
C ALA A 49 -0.02 8.29 9.58
N SER A 50 0.93 8.55 8.68
CA SER A 50 1.49 9.88 8.49
C SER A 50 0.45 10.81 7.86
N ASP A 51 0.61 12.12 8.08
CA ASP A 51 -0.28 13.13 7.46
C ASP A 51 0.10 13.44 6.00
N ALA A 52 0.91 12.60 5.37
CA ALA A 52 1.33 12.80 4.00
C ALA A 52 0.17 12.55 3.03
N GLY A 53 -0.03 13.47 2.10
CA GLY A 53 -1.02 13.30 1.02
C GLY A 53 -0.54 12.38 -0.09
N LEU A 54 0.75 12.17 -0.20
CA LEU A 54 1.39 11.28 -1.18
C LEU A 54 2.29 10.28 -0.46
N LEU A 55 2.07 9.01 -0.72
CA LEU A 55 2.91 7.92 -0.24
C LEU A 55 3.69 7.30 -1.39
N LEU A 56 4.98 7.08 -1.17
CA LEU A 56 5.84 6.34 -2.08
C LEU A 56 6.10 4.94 -1.50
N LEU A 57 5.65 3.92 -2.19
CA LEU A 57 5.73 2.53 -1.75
C LEU A 57 6.52 1.73 -2.78
N ASP A 58 7.71 1.30 -2.40
CA ASP A 58 8.62 0.54 -3.27
C ASP A 58 8.59 -0.93 -2.88
N GLU A 59 8.01 -1.77 -3.74
CA GLU A 59 7.87 -3.22 -3.54
C GLU A 59 7.27 -3.58 -2.16
N PRO A 60 6.16 -2.94 -1.72
CA PRO A 60 5.73 -3.04 -0.32
C PRO A 60 5.22 -4.42 0.09
N THR A 61 4.92 -5.29 -0.87
CA THR A 61 4.42 -6.65 -0.61
C THR A 61 5.47 -7.74 -0.78
N ALA A 62 6.73 -7.38 -1.01
CA ALA A 62 7.79 -8.32 -1.37
C ALA A 62 8.02 -9.45 -0.35
N LEU A 63 7.81 -9.19 0.94
CA LEU A 63 8.03 -10.14 2.04
C LEU A 63 6.74 -10.78 2.58
N LEU A 64 5.61 -10.55 1.90
CA LEU A 64 4.30 -10.95 2.40
C LEU A 64 3.81 -12.22 1.70
N ASP A 65 3.09 -13.07 2.46
CA ASP A 65 2.30 -14.16 1.92
C ASP A 65 1.11 -13.61 1.10
N PRO A 66 0.49 -14.41 0.22
CA PRO A 66 -0.58 -13.94 -0.68
C PRO A 66 -1.76 -13.28 0.05
N SER A 67 -2.18 -13.82 1.18
CA SER A 67 -3.27 -13.25 1.97
C SER A 67 -2.91 -11.86 2.52
N SER A 68 -1.72 -11.71 3.05
CA SER A 68 -1.22 -10.42 3.55
C SER A 68 -1.02 -9.40 2.42
N GLN A 69 -0.57 -9.85 1.26
CA GLN A 69 -0.46 -9.00 0.06
C GLN A 69 -1.81 -8.39 -0.32
N THR A 70 -2.85 -9.22 -0.38
CA THR A 70 -4.21 -8.77 -0.70
C THR A 70 -4.72 -7.80 0.35
N THR A 71 -4.48 -8.06 1.62
CA THR A 71 -4.89 -7.18 2.72
C THR A 71 -4.25 -5.80 2.60
N VAL A 72 -2.97 -5.73 2.32
CA VAL A 72 -2.25 -4.46 2.12
C VAL A 72 -2.80 -3.71 0.91
N LEU A 73 -2.95 -4.38 -0.22
CA LEU A 73 -3.45 -3.77 -1.46
C LEU A 73 -4.86 -3.18 -1.28
N THR A 74 -5.77 -3.94 -0.68
CA THR A 74 -7.14 -3.47 -0.44
C THR A 74 -7.20 -2.34 0.58
N THR A 75 -6.36 -2.37 1.59
CA THR A 75 -6.26 -1.29 2.59
C THR A 75 -5.79 0.01 1.95
N VAL A 76 -4.72 -0.02 1.19
CA VAL A 76 -4.21 1.17 0.48
C VAL A 76 -5.23 1.69 -0.52
N GLN A 77 -5.84 0.81 -1.31
CA GLN A 77 -6.88 1.19 -2.29
C GLN A 77 -8.05 1.91 -1.60
N ARG A 78 -8.51 1.41 -0.47
CA ARG A 78 -9.59 2.03 0.29
C ARG A 78 -9.21 3.41 0.80
N LEU A 79 -8.00 3.57 1.33
CA LEU A 79 -7.52 4.86 1.82
C LEU A 79 -7.35 5.88 0.69
N CYS A 80 -6.99 5.46 -0.51
CA CYS A 80 -6.94 6.33 -1.69
C CYS A 80 -8.33 6.81 -2.11
N LYS A 81 -9.38 6.09 -1.76
CA LYS A 81 -10.79 6.41 -2.10
C LYS A 81 -11.58 6.98 -0.93
N ASP A 82 -10.92 7.30 0.18
CA ASP A 82 -11.59 7.90 1.32
C ASP A 82 -12.25 9.22 0.92
N PRO A 83 -13.57 9.39 1.15
CA PRO A 83 -14.28 10.57 0.69
C PRO A 83 -13.92 11.85 1.45
N VAL A 84 -13.36 11.71 2.66
CA VAL A 84 -13.04 12.85 3.53
C VAL A 84 -11.58 13.24 3.41
N ASN A 85 -10.67 12.27 3.39
CA ASN A 85 -9.23 12.50 3.39
C ASN A 85 -8.51 11.48 2.51
N PRO A 86 -8.69 11.54 1.19
CA PRO A 86 -8.04 10.59 0.29
C PRO A 86 -6.52 10.81 0.26
N ILE A 87 -5.79 9.72 0.18
CA ILE A 87 -4.35 9.76 -0.08
C ILE A 87 -4.09 9.41 -1.55
N THR A 88 -2.91 9.80 -2.03
CA THR A 88 -2.37 9.33 -3.31
C THR A 88 -1.21 8.39 -3.01
N ALA A 89 -1.22 7.19 -3.58
CA ALA A 89 -0.15 6.24 -3.44
C ALA A 89 0.54 6.03 -4.79
N LEU A 90 1.85 6.22 -4.82
CA LEU A 90 2.70 5.81 -5.92
C LEU A 90 3.35 4.48 -5.52
N TRP A 91 2.95 3.42 -6.22
CA TRP A 91 3.28 2.05 -5.89
C TRP A 91 4.20 1.48 -6.95
N ILE A 92 5.39 1.05 -6.56
CA ILE A 92 6.36 0.44 -7.46
C ILE A 92 6.35 -1.07 -7.24
N THR A 93 6.13 -1.83 -8.31
CA THR A 93 6.07 -3.28 -8.26
C THR A 93 6.50 -3.91 -9.57
N HIS A 94 6.97 -5.14 -9.51
CA HIS A 94 7.12 -6.02 -10.67
C HIS A 94 6.08 -7.15 -10.68
N ARG A 95 5.14 -7.13 -9.74
CA ARG A 95 4.07 -8.14 -9.60
C ARG A 95 2.85 -7.72 -10.39
N LEU A 96 2.59 -8.37 -11.51
CA LEU A 96 1.52 -7.98 -12.44
C LEU A 96 0.13 -8.03 -11.81
N GLY A 97 -0.11 -8.95 -10.87
CA GLY A 97 -1.39 -9.05 -10.16
C GLY A 97 -1.75 -7.80 -9.35
N GLU A 98 -0.78 -7.01 -8.94
CA GLU A 98 -1.00 -5.80 -8.17
C GLU A 98 -1.55 -4.65 -9.03
N LEU A 99 -1.33 -4.68 -10.34
CA LEU A 99 -1.80 -3.64 -11.26
C LEU A 99 -3.33 -3.49 -11.27
N ALA A 100 -4.05 -4.56 -10.99
CA ALA A 100 -5.51 -4.53 -10.93
C ALA A 100 -6.05 -3.60 -9.83
N PHE A 101 -5.25 -3.31 -8.81
CA PHE A 101 -5.63 -2.43 -7.70
C PHE A 101 -5.34 -0.96 -7.97
N ALA A 102 -4.62 -0.65 -9.03
CA ALA A 102 -4.21 0.70 -9.37
C ALA A 102 -5.22 1.39 -10.30
N ASP A 103 -5.48 2.67 -10.06
CA ASP A 103 -6.30 3.49 -10.96
C ASP A 103 -5.58 3.72 -12.29
N GLY A 104 -4.29 4.04 -12.22
CA GLY A 104 -3.41 4.20 -13.37
C GLY A 104 -2.10 3.48 -13.17
N ALA A 105 -1.47 3.08 -14.27
CA ALA A 105 -0.18 2.42 -14.25
C ALA A 105 0.64 2.75 -15.50
N ALA A 106 1.95 2.70 -15.35
CA ALA A 106 2.89 2.83 -16.44
C ALA A 106 4.04 1.85 -16.24
N ARG A 107 4.61 1.39 -17.34
CA ARG A 107 5.80 0.55 -17.30
C ARG A 107 7.05 1.42 -17.31
N MET A 108 7.99 1.11 -16.42
CA MET A 108 9.33 1.69 -16.49
C MET A 108 10.28 0.69 -17.15
N GLN A 109 11.01 1.15 -18.13
CA GLN A 109 11.98 0.36 -18.86
C GLN A 109 13.16 1.24 -19.30
N ASP A 110 14.38 0.78 -19.04
CA ASP A 110 15.62 1.49 -19.43
C ASP A 110 15.66 2.95 -18.96
N GLY A 111 15.19 3.20 -17.73
CA GLY A 111 15.17 4.53 -17.11
C GLY A 111 14.07 5.46 -17.66
N ARG A 112 13.14 4.94 -18.46
CA ARG A 112 12.04 5.70 -19.05
C ARG A 112 10.69 5.18 -18.63
N ILE A 113 9.74 6.09 -18.42
CA ILE A 113 8.35 5.76 -18.10
C ILE A 113 7.57 5.77 -19.42
N GLY A 114 6.86 4.66 -19.66
CA GLY A 114 5.92 4.54 -20.77
C GLY A 114 4.62 5.30 -20.52
N PRO A 115 3.65 5.22 -21.45
CA PRO A 115 2.39 5.90 -21.30
C PRO A 115 1.59 5.37 -20.12
N TRP A 116 0.90 6.26 -19.42
CA TRP A 116 -0.03 5.92 -18.37
C TRP A 116 -1.32 5.35 -18.96
N THR A 117 -1.75 4.20 -18.44
CA THR A 117 -3.01 3.56 -18.79
C THR A 117 -3.73 3.12 -17.52
N ARG A 118 -4.95 2.60 -17.64
CA ARG A 118 -5.62 1.98 -16.50
C ARG A 118 -4.81 0.77 -16.02
N GLY A 119 -4.77 0.55 -14.70
CA GLY A 119 -4.02 -0.57 -14.13
C GLY A 119 -4.44 -1.92 -14.68
N THR A 120 -5.74 -2.16 -14.81
CA THR A 120 -6.28 -3.39 -15.40
C THR A 120 -5.90 -3.57 -16.87
N GLU A 121 -5.82 -2.49 -17.62
CA GLU A 121 -5.42 -2.50 -19.02
C GLU A 121 -3.94 -2.85 -19.17
N LEU A 122 -3.06 -2.24 -18.37
CA LEU A 122 -1.64 -2.56 -18.41
C LEU A 122 -1.41 -4.01 -17.96
N GLN A 123 -2.10 -4.46 -16.91
CA GLN A 123 -2.02 -5.86 -16.47
C GLN A 123 -2.34 -6.81 -17.62
N ARG A 124 -3.43 -6.59 -18.31
CA ARG A 124 -3.85 -7.42 -19.44
C ARG A 124 -2.79 -7.46 -20.54
N ARG A 125 -2.23 -6.32 -20.91
CA ARG A 125 -1.18 -6.23 -21.94
C ARG A 125 0.07 -6.98 -21.54
N LEU A 126 0.51 -6.86 -20.28
CA LEU A 126 1.72 -7.50 -19.79
C LEU A 126 1.56 -9.00 -19.60
N GLN A 127 0.37 -9.47 -19.22
CA GLN A 127 0.07 -10.90 -19.07
C GLN A 127 -0.20 -11.59 -20.40
N GLY A 128 -0.66 -10.86 -21.40
CA GLY A 128 -1.00 -11.41 -22.73
C GLY A 128 0.19 -11.77 -23.62
N GLY A 129 1.42 -11.50 -23.22
CA GLY A 129 2.63 -11.98 -23.89
C GLY A 129 2.92 -11.40 -25.27
N THR A 130 2.19 -10.44 -25.76
CA THR A 130 2.45 -9.75 -27.03
C THR A 130 3.06 -8.39 -26.76
N PHE A 131 4.35 -8.38 -26.48
CA PHE A 131 5.15 -7.18 -26.63
C PHE A 131 5.71 -7.12 -28.04
N GLU A 132 4.99 -6.48 -28.90
CA GLU A 132 5.64 -5.81 -30.01
C GLU A 132 6.24 -4.52 -29.42
N GLY A 133 7.55 -4.50 -29.37
CA GLY A 133 8.39 -3.56 -28.69
C GLY A 133 8.21 -2.08 -28.94
#